data_5dc50ff2aa4f2c174b59f6ff7f679c91
#
_entry.id   5dc50ff2aa4f2c174b59f6ff7f679c91
#
_cell.length_a   1.000
_cell.length_b   1.000
_cell.length_c   1.000
_cell.angle_alpha   90.00
_cell.angle_beta   90.00
_cell.angle_gamma   90.00
#
_symmetry.space_group_name_H-M   'P 1'
#
loop_
_entity.id
_entity.type
_entity.pdbx_description
1 polymer ?
#
loop_
_entity_poly.entity_id
_entity_poly.type
_entity_poly.pdbx_seq_one_letter_code
_entity_poly.pdbx_strand_id
1 'polypeptide(L)'
;QLQLAWTFEMKDMPSDARAGLSQCTPIVLDGVLYTISAKGLLYALDAKTGQELWTFDPFDGGVGGGTVRGVAYWEKGNDKRIIFGSADRLLAVNAKTGKLISTFGENGSVDLRIGLRDDPKDLFVALTTPGIVYKDLIIVGGRLQDLYGSPPGYIRAYNCKTGELVWTFHTIPLPGEPGYETWPKEAYKTAGGVNNWAGMSVDEERDMVFASLGSPSYDFYGADRIGQNLY
;
A
#
# COMPACT_ATOMS: atom_id res chain seq x y z
N GLN A 1 -26.22 21.16 -13.58
CA GLN A 1 -24.91 21.14 -14.26
C GLN A 1 -23.81 21.31 -13.22
N LEU A 2 -22.73 20.52 -13.34
CA LEU A 2 -21.55 20.68 -12.51
C LEU A 2 -20.81 21.97 -12.94
N GLN A 3 -20.30 22.70 -11.95
CA GLN A 3 -19.45 23.88 -12.16
C GLN A 3 -18.12 23.66 -11.47
N LEU A 4 -17.02 24.16 -12.07
CA LEU A 4 -15.70 24.15 -11.45
C LEU A 4 -15.72 25.05 -10.21
N ALA A 5 -15.45 24.47 -9.03
CA ALA A 5 -15.41 25.21 -7.77
C ALA A 5 -14.04 25.83 -7.51
N TRP A 6 -12.98 25.05 -7.72
CA TRP A 6 -11.58 25.48 -7.54
C TRP A 6 -10.63 24.54 -8.29
N THR A 7 -9.39 24.97 -8.42
CA THR A 7 -8.26 24.19 -8.95
C THR A 7 -7.08 24.31 -7.99
N PHE A 8 -6.40 23.22 -7.74
CA PHE A 8 -5.15 23.20 -6.98
C PHE A 8 -4.01 22.70 -7.87
N GLU A 9 -2.94 23.48 -7.93
CA GLU A 9 -1.75 23.17 -8.71
C GLU A 9 -0.69 22.56 -7.79
N MET A 10 -0.34 21.28 -8.02
CA MET A 10 0.66 20.58 -7.21
C MET A 10 2.06 21.10 -7.55
N LYS A 11 2.83 21.50 -6.53
CA LYS A 11 4.13 22.17 -6.67
C LYS A 11 5.24 21.29 -7.22
N ASP A 12 5.06 19.98 -7.16
CA ASP A 12 6.03 18.96 -7.54
C ASP A 12 5.79 18.36 -8.92
N MET A 13 4.91 18.95 -9.72
CA MET A 13 4.69 18.50 -11.09
C MET A 13 5.95 18.73 -11.93
N PRO A 14 6.48 17.68 -12.60
CA PRO A 14 7.61 17.84 -13.48
C PRO A 14 7.25 18.74 -14.68
N SER A 15 8.22 19.52 -15.11
CA SER A 15 8.07 20.42 -16.27
C SER A 15 8.10 19.69 -17.61
N ASP A 16 8.44 18.39 -17.62
CA ASP A 16 8.52 17.56 -18.81
C ASP A 16 7.35 16.58 -18.94
N ALA A 17 7.05 16.17 -20.17
CA ALA A 17 5.96 15.25 -20.50
C ALA A 17 6.13 13.81 -19.95
N ARG A 18 7.19 13.53 -19.20
CA ARG A 18 7.42 12.28 -18.49
C ARG A 18 6.93 12.34 -17.03
N ALA A 19 6.14 13.35 -16.71
CA ALA A 19 5.41 13.45 -15.46
C ALA A 19 4.74 12.11 -15.14
N GLY A 20 5.02 11.56 -14.00
CA GLY A 20 4.37 10.36 -13.54
C GLY A 20 2.84 10.51 -13.59
N LEU A 21 2.15 9.45 -13.92
CA LEU A 21 0.68 9.45 -13.93
C LEU A 21 0.19 9.52 -12.49
N SER A 22 -0.56 10.56 -12.16
CA SER A 22 -1.33 10.58 -10.92
C SER A 22 -2.50 9.60 -11.06
N GLN A 23 -2.51 8.57 -10.22
CA GLN A 23 -3.59 7.57 -10.15
C GLN A 23 -4.32 7.63 -8.80
N CYS A 24 -4.03 8.65 -7.99
CA CYS A 24 -4.57 8.78 -6.65
C CYS A 24 -6.08 9.06 -6.70
N THR A 25 -6.84 8.26 -5.99
CA THR A 25 -8.23 8.56 -5.61
C THR A 25 -8.18 9.29 -4.28
N PRO A 26 -8.50 10.60 -4.24
CA PRO A 26 -8.50 11.34 -2.99
C PRO A 26 -9.62 10.89 -2.06
N ILE A 27 -9.43 11.09 -0.75
CA ILE A 27 -10.48 10.92 0.25
C ILE A 27 -10.82 12.26 0.89
N VAL A 28 -12.07 12.44 1.29
CA VAL A 28 -12.54 13.66 1.98
C VAL A 28 -13.13 13.28 3.32
N LEU A 29 -12.59 13.87 4.40
CA LEU A 29 -12.99 13.61 5.78
C LEU A 29 -13.02 14.94 6.54
N ASP A 30 -14.11 15.21 7.24
CA ASP A 30 -14.29 16.43 8.07
C ASP A 30 -13.96 17.73 7.30
N GLY A 31 -14.27 17.79 5.98
CA GLY A 31 -13.99 18.94 5.13
C GLY A 31 -12.55 19.08 4.65
N VAL A 32 -11.69 18.10 4.93
CA VAL A 32 -10.31 18.03 4.42
C VAL A 32 -10.17 16.98 3.34
N LEU A 33 -9.62 17.36 2.20
CA LEU A 33 -9.28 16.46 1.10
C LEU A 33 -7.82 16.03 1.23
N TYR A 34 -7.58 14.72 1.23
CA TYR A 34 -6.24 14.14 1.24
C TYR A 34 -5.94 13.47 -0.11
N THR A 35 -4.79 13.79 -0.68
CA THR A 35 -4.35 13.26 -1.97
C THR A 35 -2.84 13.15 -2.04
N ILE A 36 -2.34 12.31 -2.96
CA ILE A 36 -0.91 12.16 -3.22
C ILE A 36 -0.62 12.58 -4.66
N SER A 37 0.45 13.35 -4.84
CA SER A 37 0.94 13.76 -6.15
C SER A 37 1.63 12.63 -6.91
N ALA A 38 1.93 12.86 -8.19
CA ALA A 38 2.67 11.93 -9.03
C ALA A 38 4.11 11.67 -8.55
N LYS A 39 4.70 12.57 -7.76
CA LYS A 39 6.01 12.40 -7.13
C LYS A 39 5.96 11.86 -5.70
N GLY A 40 4.77 11.62 -5.17
CA GLY A 40 4.58 10.99 -3.87
C GLY A 40 4.41 11.96 -2.69
N LEU A 41 4.26 13.26 -2.93
CA LEU A 41 3.95 14.21 -1.87
C LEU A 41 2.50 14.06 -1.42
N LEU A 42 2.27 13.98 -0.13
CA LEU A 42 0.94 13.93 0.46
C LEU A 42 0.45 15.35 0.78
N TYR A 43 -0.73 15.70 0.26
CA TYR A 43 -1.39 16.98 0.45
C TYR A 43 -2.65 16.84 1.28
N ALA A 44 -2.90 17.82 2.15
CA ALA A 44 -4.21 18.08 2.73
C ALA A 44 -4.72 19.44 2.29
N LEU A 45 -5.90 19.46 1.72
CA LEU A 45 -6.54 20.66 1.19
C LEU A 45 -7.88 20.88 1.89
N ASP A 46 -8.26 22.12 2.08
CA ASP A 46 -9.65 22.45 2.42
C ASP A 46 -10.55 22.03 1.25
N ALA A 47 -11.45 21.10 1.48
CA ALA A 47 -12.26 20.50 0.42
C ALA A 47 -13.24 21.50 -0.23
N LYS A 48 -13.60 22.60 0.47
CA LYS A 48 -14.51 23.62 -0.03
C LYS A 48 -13.80 24.64 -0.92
N THR A 49 -12.55 24.98 -0.59
CA THR A 49 -11.83 26.10 -1.22
C THR A 49 -10.65 25.69 -2.07
N GLY A 50 -10.14 24.45 -1.90
CA GLY A 50 -8.90 23.98 -2.50
C GLY A 50 -7.63 24.55 -1.85
N GLN A 51 -7.75 25.30 -0.75
CA GLN A 51 -6.58 25.88 -0.07
C GLN A 51 -5.75 24.77 0.57
N GLU A 52 -4.42 24.81 0.36
CA GLU A 52 -3.48 23.92 1.03
C GLU A 52 -3.47 24.17 2.54
N LEU A 53 -3.70 23.12 3.30
CA LEU A 53 -3.62 23.14 4.77
C LEU A 53 -2.22 22.70 5.23
N TRP A 54 -1.70 21.64 4.63
CA TRP A 54 -0.34 21.17 4.84
C TRP A 54 0.10 20.22 3.71
N THR A 55 1.41 20.05 3.60
CA THR A 55 2.04 19.08 2.71
C THR A 55 3.08 18.28 3.50
N PHE A 56 3.19 16.98 3.21
CA PHE A 56 4.22 16.10 3.76
C PHE A 56 5.04 15.50 2.61
N ASP A 57 6.36 15.65 2.70
CA ASP A 57 7.33 15.07 1.77
C ASP A 57 8.01 13.85 2.43
N PRO A 58 7.73 12.62 1.98
CA PRO A 58 8.38 11.43 2.52
C PRO A 58 9.83 11.24 2.09
N PHE A 59 10.35 12.10 1.20
CA PHE A 59 11.68 12.00 0.59
C PHE A 59 12.65 13.11 1.01
N ASP A 60 12.24 14.02 1.90
CA ASP A 60 13.04 15.16 2.37
C ASP A 60 13.65 16.00 1.22
N GLY A 61 12.87 16.29 0.18
CA GLY A 61 13.34 17.00 -1.02
C GLY A 61 14.12 16.14 -2.00
N GLY A 62 14.27 14.85 -1.72
CA GLY A 62 14.89 13.89 -2.64
C GLY A 62 14.00 13.53 -3.82
N VAL A 63 14.46 12.57 -4.61
CA VAL A 63 13.70 12.07 -5.77
C VAL A 63 12.72 11.01 -5.29
N GLY A 64 11.44 11.37 -5.29
CA GLY A 64 10.34 10.47 -5.10
C GLY A 64 9.62 10.14 -6.39
N GLY A 65 8.65 9.27 -6.32
CA GLY A 65 7.78 8.97 -7.45
C GLY A 65 7.33 7.52 -7.46
N GLY A 66 6.48 7.24 -8.41
CA GLY A 66 5.85 5.95 -8.58
C GLY A 66 4.33 6.06 -8.47
N THR A 67 3.66 4.99 -8.85
CA THR A 67 2.21 4.94 -8.77
C THR A 67 1.75 4.83 -7.33
N VAL A 68 0.96 5.80 -6.86
CA VAL A 68 0.21 5.73 -5.60
C VAL A 68 -1.26 5.98 -5.90
N ARG A 69 -2.13 5.05 -5.49
CA ARG A 69 -3.56 5.06 -5.84
C ARG A 69 -4.46 5.66 -4.78
N GLY A 70 -3.90 6.05 -3.64
CA GLY A 70 -4.66 6.68 -2.57
C GLY A 70 -4.02 6.55 -1.20
N VAL A 71 -4.78 6.93 -0.20
CA VAL A 71 -4.40 6.89 1.21
C VAL A 71 -5.49 6.22 2.04
N ALA A 72 -5.14 5.68 3.20
CA ALA A 72 -6.07 5.16 4.18
C ALA A 72 -6.19 6.13 5.37
N TYR A 73 -7.35 6.15 5.99
CA TYR A 73 -7.62 6.92 7.20
C TYR A 73 -7.95 5.99 8.36
N TRP A 74 -7.39 6.29 9.52
CA TRP A 74 -7.72 5.63 10.76
C TRP A 74 -7.88 6.64 11.89
N GLU A 75 -8.84 6.41 12.80
CA GLU A 75 -9.00 7.23 13.99
C GLU A 75 -9.36 6.40 15.22
N LYS A 76 -8.89 6.88 16.37
CA LYS A 76 -9.31 6.40 17.69
C LYS A 76 -9.28 7.55 18.70
N GLY A 77 -10.44 8.06 19.03
CA GLY A 77 -10.57 9.27 19.85
C GLY A 77 -9.96 10.49 19.16
N ASN A 78 -8.96 11.10 19.78
CA ASN A 78 -8.26 12.27 19.20
C ASN A 78 -7.06 11.91 18.30
N ASP A 79 -6.70 10.63 18.22
CA ASP A 79 -5.62 10.16 17.34
C ASP A 79 -6.21 9.90 15.95
N LYS A 80 -5.92 10.78 15.01
CA LYS A 80 -6.37 10.72 13.61
C LYS A 80 -5.16 10.65 12.70
N ARG A 81 -5.11 9.64 11.81
CA ARG A 81 -3.95 9.35 10.98
C ARG A 81 -4.30 9.17 9.53
N ILE A 82 -3.43 9.67 8.66
CA ILE A 82 -3.36 9.23 7.26
C ILE A 82 -2.24 8.22 7.18
N ILE A 83 -2.57 7.01 6.69
CA ILE A 83 -1.62 5.91 6.50
C ILE A 83 -1.51 5.64 5.01
N PHE A 84 -0.29 5.59 4.48
CA PHE A 84 -0.07 5.49 3.05
C PHE A 84 1.27 4.81 2.71
N GLY A 85 1.37 4.33 1.47
CA GLY A 85 2.59 3.77 0.93
C GLY A 85 3.51 4.83 0.33
N SER A 86 4.81 4.72 0.59
CA SER A 86 5.85 5.45 -0.10
C SER A 86 6.99 4.48 -0.44
N ALA A 87 7.11 4.13 -1.71
CA ALA A 87 7.99 3.05 -2.17
C ALA A 87 7.75 1.75 -1.37
N ASP A 88 8.78 1.22 -0.72
CA ASP A 88 8.77 0.02 0.10
C ASP A 88 8.35 0.25 1.58
N ARG A 89 7.87 1.46 1.90
CA ARG A 89 7.51 1.86 3.26
C ARG A 89 6.01 2.09 3.42
N LEU A 90 5.49 1.70 4.58
CA LEU A 90 4.19 2.14 5.09
C LEU A 90 4.43 3.24 6.12
N LEU A 91 3.82 4.39 5.92
CA LEU A 91 4.01 5.60 6.73
C LEU A 91 2.70 6.00 7.39
N ALA A 92 2.78 6.65 8.55
CA ALA A 92 1.64 7.27 9.23
C ALA A 92 1.94 8.71 9.59
N VAL A 93 1.06 9.63 9.19
CA VAL A 93 1.13 11.05 9.57
C VAL A 93 -0.13 11.44 10.34
N ASN A 94 0.02 12.44 11.21
CA ASN A 94 -1.13 13.03 11.90
C ASN A 94 -2.02 13.76 10.88
N ALA A 95 -3.27 13.36 10.77
CA ALA A 95 -4.20 13.88 9.75
C ALA A 95 -4.41 15.40 9.84
N LYS A 96 -4.34 15.99 11.04
CA LYS A 96 -4.55 17.42 11.24
C LYS A 96 -3.31 18.27 10.90
N THR A 97 -2.11 17.73 11.15
CA THR A 97 -0.89 18.54 11.10
C THR A 97 0.10 18.15 10.02
N GLY A 98 -0.09 17.00 9.35
CA GLY A 98 0.83 16.44 8.38
C GLY A 98 2.15 15.91 8.98
N LYS A 99 2.32 15.98 10.30
CA LYS A 99 3.57 15.53 10.93
C LYS A 99 3.66 14.02 10.99
N LEU A 100 4.85 13.49 10.65
CA LEU A 100 5.16 12.07 10.77
C LEU A 100 4.96 11.61 12.22
N ILE A 101 4.33 10.45 12.41
CA ILE A 101 4.14 9.82 13.72
C ILE A 101 5.32 8.90 13.98
N SER A 102 6.34 9.42 14.65
CA SER A 102 7.61 8.72 14.89
C SER A 102 7.49 7.41 15.67
N THR A 103 6.38 7.21 16.38
CA THR A 103 6.08 5.98 17.14
C THR A 103 5.42 4.89 16.29
N PHE A 104 5.17 5.13 15.00
CA PHE A 104 4.64 4.15 14.07
C PHE A 104 5.81 3.40 13.42
N GLY A 105 5.91 2.09 13.67
CA GLY A 105 7.02 1.26 13.21
C GLY A 105 8.37 1.77 13.72
N GLU A 106 9.37 1.75 12.87
CA GLU A 106 10.68 2.29 13.15
C GLU A 106 10.79 3.71 12.60
N ASN A 107 10.95 4.69 13.49
CA ASN A 107 11.07 6.11 13.14
C ASN A 107 9.94 6.65 12.22
N GLY A 108 8.71 6.19 12.42
CA GLY A 108 7.52 6.64 11.67
C GLY A 108 7.21 5.83 10.43
N SER A 109 7.89 4.70 10.21
CA SER A 109 7.68 3.85 9.03
C SER A 109 7.83 2.37 9.32
N VAL A 110 7.17 1.55 8.50
CA VAL A 110 7.34 0.10 8.46
C VAL A 110 8.00 -0.27 7.14
N ASP A 111 9.10 -1.01 7.17
CA ASP A 111 9.73 -1.58 5.98
C ASP A 111 8.94 -2.82 5.52
N LEU A 112 8.28 -2.72 4.38
CA LEU A 112 7.44 -3.77 3.83
C LEU A 112 8.22 -4.95 3.21
N ARG A 113 9.54 -4.86 3.13
CA ARG A 113 10.39 -5.96 2.68
C ARG A 113 10.66 -6.95 3.80
N ILE A 114 10.58 -6.51 5.07
CA ILE A 114 10.80 -7.36 6.23
C ILE A 114 9.65 -8.37 6.35
N GLY A 115 10.01 -9.63 6.64
CA GLY A 115 9.05 -10.73 6.82
C GLY A 115 8.59 -11.39 5.51
N LEU A 116 9.21 -11.05 4.39
CA LEU A 116 9.14 -11.83 3.16
C LEU A 116 10.23 -12.91 3.14
N ARG A 117 10.16 -13.83 2.16
CA ARG A 117 11.04 -15.00 2.09
C ARG A 117 12.53 -14.67 2.02
N ASP A 118 12.89 -13.61 1.27
CA ASP A 118 14.27 -13.35 0.86
C ASP A 118 14.89 -12.17 1.67
N ASP A 119 16.19 -11.90 1.50
CA ASP A 119 16.86 -10.79 2.18
C ASP A 119 16.24 -9.44 1.77
N PRO A 120 15.78 -8.62 2.72
CA PRO A 120 15.10 -7.36 2.42
C PRO A 120 15.86 -6.41 1.48
N LYS A 121 17.20 -6.43 1.52
CA LYS A 121 18.03 -5.55 0.66
C LYS A 121 17.94 -5.88 -0.82
N ASP A 122 17.62 -7.15 -1.15
CA ASP A 122 17.55 -7.65 -2.53
C ASP A 122 16.12 -7.59 -3.09
N LEU A 123 15.14 -7.16 -2.26
CA LEU A 123 13.73 -7.16 -2.62
C LEU A 123 13.25 -5.85 -3.20
N PHE A 124 12.47 -5.95 -4.27
CA PHE A 124 11.62 -4.86 -4.73
C PHE A 124 10.18 -5.08 -4.25
N VAL A 125 9.70 -4.16 -3.43
CA VAL A 125 8.31 -4.07 -2.98
C VAL A 125 7.86 -2.63 -3.11
N ALA A 126 6.65 -2.39 -3.58
CA ALA A 126 6.08 -1.05 -3.60
C ALA A 126 4.61 -1.10 -3.16
N LEU A 127 4.23 -0.29 -2.20
CA LEU A 127 2.84 -0.15 -1.82
C LEU A 127 2.17 0.90 -2.72
N THR A 128 1.60 0.43 -3.83
CA THR A 128 0.99 1.30 -4.83
C THR A 128 -0.50 1.56 -4.60
N THR A 129 -1.15 0.73 -3.81
CA THR A 129 -2.59 0.82 -3.50
C THR A 129 -2.74 1.05 -2.01
N PRO A 130 -3.64 1.93 -1.56
CA PRO A 130 -3.89 2.12 -0.15
C PRO A 130 -4.32 0.80 0.47
N GLY A 131 -3.86 0.54 1.68
CA GLY A 131 -4.38 -0.54 2.50
C GLY A 131 -5.83 -0.28 2.87
N ILE A 132 -6.51 -1.32 3.31
CA ILE A 132 -7.86 -1.17 3.87
C ILE A 132 -7.79 -1.21 5.39
N VAL A 133 -8.48 -0.25 6.03
CA VAL A 133 -8.57 -0.19 7.48
C VAL A 133 -9.73 -1.04 7.96
N TYR A 134 -9.46 -1.91 8.91
CA TYR A 134 -10.46 -2.68 9.62
C TYR A 134 -10.17 -2.63 11.13
N LYS A 135 -11.05 -1.97 11.90
CA LYS A 135 -10.83 -1.71 13.33
C LYS A 135 -9.49 -0.99 13.57
N ASP A 136 -8.57 -1.59 14.32
CA ASP A 136 -7.25 -1.03 14.60
C ASP A 136 -6.16 -1.61 13.65
N LEU A 137 -6.54 -2.23 12.53
CA LEU A 137 -5.63 -2.83 11.56
C LEU A 137 -5.64 -2.09 10.24
N ILE A 138 -4.46 -1.91 9.65
CA ILE A 138 -4.28 -1.59 8.24
C ILE A 138 -3.81 -2.86 7.51
N ILE A 139 -4.60 -3.32 6.56
CA ILE A 139 -4.33 -4.55 5.79
C ILE A 139 -3.80 -4.13 4.43
N VAL A 140 -2.63 -4.62 4.07
CA VAL A 140 -1.90 -4.22 2.86
C VAL A 140 -1.49 -5.42 2.03
N GLY A 141 -1.51 -5.25 0.73
CA GLY A 141 -0.82 -6.09 -0.24
C GLY A 141 0.47 -5.44 -0.70
N GLY A 142 0.68 -5.38 -2.01
CA GLY A 142 1.83 -4.69 -2.60
C GLY A 142 2.01 -5.01 -4.08
N ARG A 143 2.81 -4.20 -4.74
CA ARG A 143 3.33 -4.48 -6.08
C ARG A 143 4.71 -5.09 -5.96
N LEU A 144 4.94 -6.15 -6.71
CA LEU A 144 6.22 -6.85 -6.84
C LEU A 144 6.70 -6.77 -8.30
N GLN A 145 7.88 -7.31 -8.57
CA GLN A 145 8.35 -7.52 -9.93
C GLN A 145 7.72 -8.78 -10.53
N ASP A 146 7.38 -8.73 -11.82
CA ASP A 146 6.85 -9.90 -12.57
C ASP A 146 8.00 -10.70 -13.18
N LEU A 147 8.97 -11.10 -12.33
CA LEU A 147 10.18 -11.81 -12.72
C LEU A 147 10.37 -13.06 -11.88
N TYR A 148 11.11 -14.04 -12.40
CA TYR A 148 11.58 -15.15 -11.58
C TYR A 148 12.43 -14.65 -10.41
N GLY A 149 12.24 -15.26 -9.24
CA GLY A 149 12.90 -14.83 -8.00
C GLY A 149 12.22 -13.68 -7.29
N SER A 150 11.07 -13.18 -7.77
CA SER A 150 10.26 -12.23 -7.02
C SER A 150 9.83 -12.80 -5.67
N PRO A 151 9.70 -11.98 -4.62
CA PRO A 151 9.18 -12.45 -3.35
C PRO A 151 7.69 -12.81 -3.46
N PRO A 152 7.15 -13.59 -2.51
CA PRO A 152 5.72 -13.84 -2.41
C PRO A 152 4.96 -12.57 -2.03
N GLY A 153 3.79 -12.40 -2.60
CA GLY A 153 2.93 -11.22 -2.42
C GLY A 153 1.99 -11.30 -1.23
N TYR A 154 2.50 -11.71 -0.08
CA TYR A 154 1.71 -11.89 1.13
C TYR A 154 0.83 -10.70 1.46
N ILE A 155 -0.37 -10.98 1.98
CA ILE A 155 -1.25 -9.97 2.57
C ILE A 155 -0.92 -9.88 4.04
N ARG A 156 -0.69 -8.67 4.54
CA ARG A 156 -0.24 -8.43 5.89
C ARG A 156 -1.07 -7.37 6.58
N ALA A 157 -1.39 -7.59 7.84
CA ALA A 157 -2.06 -6.61 8.67
C ALA A 157 -1.11 -6.05 9.71
N TYR A 158 -1.10 -4.73 9.80
CA TYR A 158 -0.33 -3.99 10.77
C TYR A 158 -1.26 -3.20 11.69
N ASN A 159 -0.86 -3.05 12.93
CA ASN A 159 -1.60 -2.20 13.88
C ASN A 159 -1.49 -0.73 13.46
N CYS A 160 -2.63 -0.05 13.27
CA CYS A 160 -2.69 1.35 12.82
C CYS A 160 -2.00 2.33 13.79
N LYS A 161 -1.89 1.97 15.08
CA LYS A 161 -1.27 2.82 16.08
C LYS A 161 0.23 2.60 16.21
N THR A 162 0.68 1.34 16.19
CA THR A 162 2.08 0.99 16.47
C THR A 162 2.90 0.65 15.24
N GLY A 163 2.26 0.24 14.13
CA GLY A 163 2.94 -0.29 12.95
C GLY A 163 3.44 -1.73 13.12
N GLU A 164 3.13 -2.39 14.25
CA GLU A 164 3.49 -3.78 14.49
C GLU A 164 2.73 -4.71 13.56
N LEU A 165 3.42 -5.71 13.00
CA LEU A 165 2.81 -6.79 12.22
C LEU A 165 1.95 -7.66 13.15
N VAL A 166 0.66 -7.80 12.81
CA VAL A 166 -0.30 -8.57 13.59
C VAL A 166 -0.50 -9.97 13.01
N TRP A 167 -0.66 -10.05 11.68
CA TRP A 167 -0.76 -11.32 10.98
C TRP A 167 -0.28 -11.22 9.52
N THR A 168 0.07 -12.38 8.98
CA THR A 168 0.41 -12.58 7.56
C THR A 168 -0.48 -13.67 7.00
N PHE A 169 -1.07 -13.43 5.83
CA PHE A 169 -1.69 -14.45 5.00
C PHE A 169 -0.74 -14.79 3.86
N HIS A 170 -0.32 -16.05 3.80
CA HIS A 170 0.59 -16.54 2.79
C HIS A 170 -0.17 -16.86 1.50
N THR A 171 -0.07 -15.98 0.51
CA THR A 171 -0.71 -16.16 -0.80
C THR A 171 -0.07 -17.27 -1.63
N ILE A 172 1.13 -17.71 -1.24
CA ILE A 172 1.76 -18.97 -1.65
C ILE A 172 1.86 -19.79 -0.36
N PRO A 173 1.00 -20.80 -0.19
CA PRO A 173 0.86 -21.50 1.09
C PRO A 173 2.14 -22.23 1.52
N LEU A 174 2.43 -22.18 2.81
CA LEU A 174 3.50 -22.94 3.44
C LEU A 174 3.06 -24.38 3.73
N PRO A 175 3.99 -25.33 3.96
CA PRO A 175 3.65 -26.70 4.32
C PRO A 175 2.68 -26.77 5.51
N GLY A 176 1.54 -27.41 5.31
CA GLY A 176 0.49 -27.55 6.31
C GLY A 176 -0.60 -26.48 6.29
N GLU A 177 -0.46 -25.45 5.48
CA GLU A 177 -1.51 -24.45 5.28
C GLU A 177 -2.53 -24.90 4.23
N PRO A 178 -3.79 -24.41 4.29
CA PRO A 178 -4.79 -24.68 3.27
C PRO A 178 -4.30 -24.25 1.88
N GLY A 179 -4.55 -25.10 0.88
CA GLY A 179 -4.14 -24.82 -0.51
C GLY A 179 -2.71 -25.27 -0.87
N TYR A 180 -1.88 -25.65 0.11
CA TYR A 180 -0.50 -26.11 -0.15
C TYR A 180 -0.43 -27.26 -1.15
N GLU A 181 -1.38 -28.20 -1.08
CA GLU A 181 -1.47 -29.35 -1.98
C GLU A 181 -1.80 -29.01 -3.42
N THR A 182 -2.23 -27.78 -3.69
CA THR A 182 -2.56 -27.29 -5.04
C THR A 182 -1.35 -26.72 -5.78
N TRP A 183 -0.20 -26.64 -5.09
CA TRP A 183 1.06 -26.14 -5.60
C TRP A 183 2.11 -27.27 -5.71
N PRO A 184 3.16 -27.09 -6.53
CA PRO A 184 4.34 -27.95 -6.45
C PRO A 184 4.91 -27.92 -5.02
N LYS A 185 5.36 -29.07 -4.54
CA LYS A 185 5.77 -29.28 -3.14
C LYS A 185 6.76 -28.25 -2.57
N GLU A 186 7.64 -27.68 -3.40
CA GLU A 186 8.67 -26.73 -2.98
C GLU A 186 8.39 -25.31 -3.51
N ALA A 187 7.17 -25.04 -4.04
CA ALA A 187 6.83 -23.75 -4.64
C ALA A 187 7.03 -22.57 -3.69
N TYR A 188 6.70 -22.74 -2.41
CA TYR A 188 6.88 -21.70 -1.39
C TYR A 188 8.33 -21.21 -1.24
N LYS A 189 9.32 -22.00 -1.70
CA LYS A 189 10.74 -21.60 -1.67
C LYS A 189 11.16 -20.76 -2.88
N THR A 190 10.46 -20.87 -4.00
CA THR A 190 10.91 -20.30 -5.27
C THR A 190 9.87 -19.45 -5.99
N ALA A 191 8.59 -19.77 -5.85
CA ALA A 191 7.53 -19.00 -6.49
C ALA A 191 7.37 -17.63 -5.81
N GLY A 192 7.03 -16.63 -6.60
CA GLY A 192 6.76 -15.28 -6.15
C GLY A 192 5.48 -14.73 -6.77
N GLY A 193 5.24 -13.43 -6.64
CA GLY A 193 4.00 -12.82 -7.10
C GLY A 193 2.80 -13.19 -6.23
N VAL A 194 1.64 -13.48 -6.84
CA VAL A 194 0.36 -13.72 -6.15
C VAL A 194 0.03 -12.57 -5.19
N ASN A 195 0.26 -11.37 -5.68
CA ASN A 195 0.17 -10.16 -4.88
C ASN A 195 -1.14 -9.39 -5.14
N ASN A 196 -1.64 -8.72 -4.12
CA ASN A 196 -2.71 -7.76 -4.26
C ASN A 196 -2.16 -6.38 -4.59
N TRP A 197 -2.31 -5.95 -5.84
CA TRP A 197 -1.92 -4.62 -6.33
C TRP A 197 -3.12 -3.74 -6.69
N ALA A 198 -4.31 -4.32 -6.77
CA ALA A 198 -5.54 -3.65 -7.22
C ALA A 198 -6.37 -3.08 -6.05
N GLY A 199 -6.09 -3.50 -4.82
CA GLY A 199 -6.85 -3.11 -3.63
C GLY A 199 -7.73 -4.22 -3.08
N MET A 200 -8.37 -3.94 -1.97
CA MET A 200 -9.19 -4.87 -1.20
C MET A 200 -10.50 -4.21 -0.80
N SER A 201 -11.46 -5.04 -0.41
CA SER A 201 -12.67 -4.61 0.28
C SER A 201 -12.86 -5.39 1.58
N VAL A 202 -13.60 -4.83 2.53
CA VAL A 202 -13.88 -5.46 3.82
C VAL A 202 -15.38 -5.54 4.05
N ASP A 203 -15.84 -6.70 4.52
CA ASP A 203 -17.16 -6.90 5.10
C ASP A 203 -16.99 -6.90 6.62
N GLU A 204 -17.34 -5.77 7.23
CA GLU A 204 -17.17 -5.57 8.68
C GLU A 204 -18.15 -6.42 9.51
N GLU A 205 -19.30 -6.79 8.96
CA GLU A 205 -20.29 -7.61 9.68
C GLU A 205 -19.83 -9.06 9.81
N ARG A 206 -19.04 -9.53 8.80
CA ARG A 206 -18.54 -10.91 8.76
C ARG A 206 -17.08 -11.06 9.11
N ASP A 207 -16.43 -9.96 9.45
CA ASP A 207 -14.97 -9.90 9.71
C ASP A 207 -14.14 -10.49 8.55
N MET A 208 -14.57 -10.19 7.29
CA MET A 208 -13.97 -10.77 6.08
C MET A 208 -13.30 -9.70 5.22
N VAL A 209 -12.12 -10.01 4.70
CA VAL A 209 -11.42 -9.21 3.69
C VAL A 209 -11.44 -9.93 2.36
N PHE A 210 -11.81 -9.22 1.30
CA PHE A 210 -11.76 -9.71 -0.07
C PHE A 210 -10.58 -9.08 -0.79
N ALA A 211 -9.62 -9.90 -1.19
CA ALA A 211 -8.42 -9.49 -1.89
C ALA A 211 -8.35 -10.14 -3.27
N SER A 212 -8.29 -9.33 -4.31
CA SER A 212 -7.99 -9.83 -5.66
C SER A 212 -6.49 -10.02 -5.82
N LEU A 213 -6.08 -11.21 -6.24
CA LEU A 213 -4.68 -11.56 -6.39
C LEU A 213 -4.27 -11.59 -7.87
N GLY A 214 -3.05 -11.18 -8.15
CA GLY A 214 -2.40 -11.39 -9.44
C GLY A 214 -1.89 -12.80 -9.61
N SER A 215 -1.40 -13.13 -10.81
CA SER A 215 -0.77 -14.42 -11.09
C SER A 215 0.54 -14.59 -10.33
N PRO A 216 0.98 -15.83 -10.09
CA PRO A 216 2.36 -16.07 -9.65
C PRO A 216 3.37 -15.58 -10.70
N SER A 217 4.53 -15.09 -10.24
CA SER A 217 5.65 -14.76 -11.12
C SER A 217 6.39 -16.05 -11.57
N TYR A 218 6.80 -16.20 -12.77
CA TYR A 218 6.65 -15.29 -13.90
C TYR A 218 5.27 -15.48 -14.54
N ASP A 219 4.48 -14.43 -14.70
CA ASP A 219 3.06 -14.50 -15.02
C ASP A 219 2.73 -14.94 -16.46
N PHE A 220 3.69 -14.88 -17.38
CA PHE A 220 3.53 -15.35 -18.76
C PHE A 220 3.88 -16.84 -18.97
N TYR A 221 4.35 -17.55 -17.95
CA TYR A 221 4.72 -18.96 -18.05
C TYR A 221 4.42 -19.71 -16.75
N GLY A 222 3.64 -20.77 -16.85
CA GLY A 222 3.15 -21.53 -15.70
C GLY A 222 3.52 -23.02 -15.69
N ALA A 223 4.36 -23.50 -16.63
CA ALA A 223 4.68 -24.93 -16.70
C ALA A 223 5.58 -25.43 -15.55
N ASP A 224 6.22 -24.53 -14.84
CA ASP A 224 7.05 -24.80 -13.66
C ASP A 224 6.25 -24.87 -12.35
N ARG A 225 4.96 -24.55 -12.39
CA ARG A 225 4.06 -24.57 -11.23
C ARG A 225 2.76 -25.33 -11.52
N ILE A 226 2.90 -26.58 -11.94
CA ILE A 226 1.76 -27.46 -12.24
C ILE A 226 0.89 -27.61 -11.01
N GLY A 227 -0.40 -27.36 -11.16
CA GLY A 227 -1.40 -27.42 -10.09
C GLY A 227 -2.49 -26.36 -10.25
N GLN A 228 -3.41 -26.29 -9.33
CA GLN A 228 -4.47 -25.28 -9.33
C GLN A 228 -3.97 -23.93 -8.80
N ASN A 229 -2.86 -23.92 -8.04
CA ASN A 229 -2.22 -22.74 -7.46
C ASN A 229 -3.20 -21.84 -6.69
N LEU A 230 -4.01 -22.45 -5.81
CA LEU A 230 -4.98 -21.75 -4.99
C LEU A 230 -4.31 -21.07 -3.80
N TYR A 231 -4.80 -19.84 -3.50
CA TYR A 231 -4.35 -18.88 -2.49
C TYR A 231 -2.97 -18.32 -2.74
#